data_f492a4f6a3e29ec72fdf77745c17e4f7
#
_entry.id   f492a4f6a3e29ec72fdf77745c17e4f7
#
_cell.length_a   1.000
_cell.length_b   1.000
_cell.length_c   1.000
_cell.angle_alpha   90.00
_cell.angle_beta   90.00
_cell.angle_gamma   90.00
#
_symmetry.space_group_name_H-M   'P 1'
#
loop_
_entity.id
_entity.type
_entity.pdbx_description
1 polymer ?
#
loop_
_entity_poly.entity_id
_entity_poly.type
_entity_poly.pdbx_seq_one_letter_code
_entity_poly.pdbx_strand_id
1 'polypeptide(L)'
;MKKHLLLLLAFVCFSLVGFAQQYKVVTTVESIVPMGLGRSRIIDERTAMDYKKASTMRQSKDAEEKEEKQEKVDRGDLKIDTFEETKLLNFYSGVGINFQNIASNDALISSKINTMLADGWDLLFVTSGVESDAGKEDGKGIFITRYIFYKKK
;
A
#
# COMPACT_ATOMS: atom_id res chain seq x y z
N MET A 1 -37.98 29.74 -24.23
CA MET A 1 -38.13 28.43 -23.61
C MET A 1 -37.03 27.43 -24.02
N LYS A 2 -36.73 27.18 -25.30
CA LYS A 2 -35.66 26.23 -25.73
C LYS A 2 -34.28 26.54 -25.19
N LYS A 3 -33.85 27.82 -25.06
CA LYS A 3 -32.55 28.23 -24.55
C LYS A 3 -32.39 27.94 -23.03
N HIS A 4 -33.45 28.08 -22.25
CA HIS A 4 -33.42 27.78 -20.81
C HIS A 4 -33.43 26.28 -20.54
N LEU A 5 -34.08 25.49 -21.40
CA LEU A 5 -34.06 24.03 -21.34
C LEU A 5 -32.65 23.47 -21.62
N LEU A 6 -31.93 24.03 -22.60
CA LEU A 6 -30.54 23.66 -22.93
C LEU A 6 -29.56 24.01 -21.78
N LEU A 7 -29.77 25.16 -21.13
CA LEU A 7 -28.96 25.56 -19.97
C LEU A 7 -29.21 24.65 -18.76
N LEU A 8 -30.45 24.26 -18.52
CA LEU A 8 -30.81 23.32 -17.45
C LEU A 8 -30.22 21.94 -17.72
N LEU A 9 -30.27 21.46 -18.95
CA LEU A 9 -29.68 20.17 -19.36
C LEU A 9 -28.17 20.19 -19.19
N ALA A 10 -27.48 21.27 -19.57
CA ALA A 10 -26.04 21.44 -19.38
C ALA A 10 -25.65 21.47 -17.89
N PHE A 11 -26.47 22.08 -17.03
CA PHE A 11 -26.23 22.12 -15.58
C PHE A 11 -26.42 20.75 -14.91
N VAL A 12 -27.40 19.96 -15.38
CA VAL A 12 -27.62 18.58 -14.91
C VAL A 12 -26.51 17.65 -15.35
N CYS A 13 -25.96 17.81 -16.56
CA CYS A 13 -24.81 17.02 -17.00
C CYS A 13 -23.53 17.34 -16.24
N PHE A 14 -23.35 18.57 -15.77
CA PHE A 14 -22.18 18.95 -14.97
C PHE A 14 -22.22 18.39 -13.54
N SER A 15 -23.38 18.10 -12.98
CA SER A 15 -23.55 17.53 -11.65
C SER A 15 -23.34 16.00 -11.58
N LEU A 16 -23.16 15.33 -12.70
CA LEU A 16 -22.91 13.88 -12.78
C LEU A 16 -21.42 13.50 -12.82
N VAL A 17 -20.50 14.45 -12.62
CA VAL A 17 -19.10 14.13 -12.41
C VAL A 17 -18.98 13.48 -11.04
N GLY A 18 -19.14 12.18 -10.99
CA GLY A 18 -18.95 11.39 -9.78
C GLY A 18 -17.54 11.61 -9.26
N PHE A 19 -17.43 12.09 -8.03
CA PHE A 19 -16.16 12.21 -7.33
C PHE A 19 -15.63 10.79 -7.08
N ALA A 20 -14.76 10.31 -7.97
CA ALA A 20 -14.08 9.04 -7.75
C ALA A 20 -13.06 9.23 -6.62
N GLN A 21 -13.21 8.50 -5.52
CA GLN A 21 -12.20 8.42 -4.47
C GLN A 21 -11.05 7.55 -4.96
N GLN A 22 -9.84 7.98 -4.63
CA GLN A 22 -8.63 7.17 -4.83
C GLN A 22 -8.02 6.83 -3.47
N TYR A 23 -7.53 5.62 -3.35
CA TYR A 23 -6.79 5.16 -2.18
C TYR A 23 -5.36 4.85 -2.57
N LYS A 24 -4.44 5.09 -1.64
CA LYS A 24 -3.04 4.78 -1.78
C LYS A 24 -2.50 4.22 -0.48
N VAL A 25 -1.63 3.23 -0.56
CA VAL A 25 -0.97 2.62 0.59
C VAL A 25 0.51 2.93 0.51
N VAL A 26 1.06 3.53 1.57
CA VAL A 26 2.50 3.64 1.80
C VAL A 26 2.84 2.67 2.93
N THR A 27 3.89 1.90 2.76
CA THR A 27 4.27 0.87 3.74
C THR A 27 5.66 1.15 4.28
N THR A 28 5.82 1.13 5.60
CA THR A 28 7.14 1.04 6.22
C THR A 28 7.41 -0.40 6.65
N VAL A 29 8.62 -0.85 6.39
CA VAL A 29 9.17 -2.08 6.93
C VAL A 29 10.34 -1.68 7.81
N GLU A 30 10.31 -2.07 9.07
CA GLU A 30 11.34 -1.74 10.05
C GLU A 30 11.85 -3.02 10.71
N SER A 31 13.15 -3.19 10.67
CA SER A 31 13.80 -4.43 11.11
C SER A 31 14.46 -4.24 12.46
N ILE A 32 14.23 -5.21 13.35
CA ILE A 32 14.92 -5.34 14.63
C ILE A 32 16.19 -6.22 14.55
N VAL A 33 16.55 -6.67 13.35
CA VAL A 33 17.74 -7.52 13.17
C VAL A 33 19.00 -6.73 13.47
N PRO A 34 19.81 -7.15 14.45
CA PRO A 34 21.08 -6.50 14.70
C PRO A 34 21.95 -6.50 13.44
N MET A 35 22.51 -5.34 13.10
CA MET A 35 23.37 -5.15 11.92
C MET A 35 22.74 -5.56 10.58
N GLY A 36 21.43 -5.72 10.51
CA GLY A 36 20.69 -6.02 9.28
C GLY A 36 20.71 -4.85 8.31
N LEU A 37 21.78 -4.71 7.55
CA LEU A 37 21.95 -3.66 6.56
C LEU A 37 20.85 -3.73 5.48
N GLY A 38 20.16 -2.62 5.26
CA GLY A 38 19.30 -2.40 4.11
C GLY A 38 17.91 -3.07 4.15
N ARG A 39 17.44 -3.51 5.32
CA ARG A 39 16.10 -4.13 5.44
C ARG A 39 14.99 -3.14 5.80
N SER A 40 15.29 -2.09 6.55
CA SER A 40 14.30 -1.07 6.91
C SER A 40 14.11 -0.06 5.79
N ARG A 41 12.85 0.16 5.38
CA ARG A 41 12.53 1.07 4.26
C ARG A 41 11.08 1.53 4.25
N ILE A 42 10.84 2.67 3.63
CA ILE A 42 9.52 3.10 3.19
C ILE A 42 9.34 2.58 1.75
N ILE A 43 8.21 1.98 1.47
CA ILE A 43 7.81 1.51 0.15
C ILE A 43 6.62 2.32 -0.30
N ASP A 44 6.75 2.98 -1.45
CA ASP A 44 5.69 3.74 -2.10
C ASP A 44 5.49 3.21 -3.51
N GLU A 45 4.43 2.46 -3.69
CA GLU A 45 4.04 1.92 -4.97
C GLU A 45 3.46 3.05 -5.85
N ARG A 46 3.91 3.10 -7.12
CA ARG A 46 3.47 4.11 -8.11
C ARG A 46 2.72 3.51 -9.28
N THR A 47 2.71 2.19 -9.40
CA THR A 47 2.11 1.47 -10.51
C THR A 47 0.75 0.92 -10.10
N ALA A 48 -0.32 1.38 -10.76
CA ALA A 48 -1.65 0.82 -10.53
C ALA A 48 -1.73 -0.62 -11.04
N MET A 49 -2.25 -1.51 -10.21
CA MET A 49 -2.51 -2.90 -10.57
C MET A 49 -4.02 -3.19 -10.46
N ASP A 50 -4.57 -3.85 -11.47
CA ASP A 50 -5.94 -4.32 -11.41
C ASP A 50 -5.98 -5.65 -10.64
N TYR A 51 -6.58 -5.64 -9.44
CA TYR A 51 -6.71 -6.83 -8.60
C TYR A 51 -7.47 -7.98 -9.26
N LYS A 52 -8.36 -7.68 -10.25
CA LYS A 52 -9.12 -8.70 -10.97
C LYS A 52 -8.21 -9.64 -11.74
N LYS A 53 -7.05 -9.17 -12.22
CA LYS A 53 -6.04 -10.02 -12.87
C LYS A 53 -5.42 -11.05 -11.92
N ALA A 54 -5.50 -10.81 -10.62
CA ALA A 54 -4.99 -11.70 -9.57
C ALA A 54 -6.10 -12.54 -8.92
N SER A 55 -7.37 -12.29 -9.28
CA SER A 55 -8.50 -12.94 -8.65
C SER A 55 -8.87 -14.22 -9.40
N THR A 56 -9.04 -15.32 -8.66
CA THR A 56 -9.55 -16.58 -9.18
C THR A 56 -10.79 -16.98 -8.42
N MET A 57 -11.78 -17.54 -9.11
CA MET A 57 -12.99 -18.06 -8.47
C MET A 57 -12.79 -19.53 -8.13
N ARG A 58 -13.05 -19.90 -6.88
CA ARG A 58 -13.09 -21.31 -6.46
C ARG A 58 -14.55 -21.74 -6.39
N GLN A 59 -14.90 -22.78 -7.13
CA GLN A 59 -16.21 -23.43 -7.04
C GLN A 59 -16.15 -24.59 -6.04
N SER A 60 -17.27 -24.82 -5.34
CA SER A 60 -17.42 -25.99 -4.47
C SER A 60 -17.41 -27.27 -5.30
N LYS A 61 -16.87 -28.37 -4.75
CA LYS A 61 -16.78 -29.69 -5.43
C LYS A 61 -18.15 -30.33 -5.75
N ASP A 62 -19.23 -29.76 -5.24
CA ASP A 62 -20.60 -30.29 -5.45
C ASP A 62 -21.30 -29.72 -6.69
N ALA A 63 -20.68 -28.78 -7.43
CA ALA A 63 -21.15 -28.37 -8.72
C ALA A 63 -20.59 -29.30 -9.79
N GLU A 64 -21.50 -30.09 -10.41
CA GLU A 64 -21.22 -31.07 -11.43
C GLU A 64 -20.15 -30.65 -12.44
N GLU A 65 -19.18 -31.52 -12.64
CA GLU A 65 -18.08 -31.52 -13.60
C GLU A 65 -18.26 -30.58 -14.81
N LYS A 66 -17.86 -29.36 -14.68
CA LYS A 66 -17.23 -28.60 -15.75
C LYS A 66 -15.89 -28.14 -15.23
N GLU A 67 -14.84 -28.80 -15.68
CA GLU A 67 -13.47 -28.30 -15.60
C GLU A 67 -13.37 -26.96 -16.33
N GLU A 68 -13.84 -25.90 -15.71
CA GLU A 68 -13.35 -24.58 -16.06
C GLU A 68 -11.93 -24.53 -15.52
N LYS A 69 -10.98 -24.65 -16.43
CA LYS A 69 -9.55 -24.46 -16.17
C LYS A 69 -9.41 -23.15 -15.42
N GLN A 70 -9.10 -23.24 -14.15
CA GLN A 70 -8.71 -22.11 -13.33
C GLN A 70 -7.55 -21.44 -14.08
N GLU A 71 -7.75 -20.24 -14.64
CA GLU A 71 -6.69 -19.47 -15.26
C GLU A 71 -5.59 -19.30 -14.21
N LYS A 72 -4.45 -19.95 -14.46
CA LYS A 72 -3.28 -19.80 -13.62
C LYS A 72 -2.76 -18.39 -13.83
N VAL A 73 -2.95 -17.55 -12.82
CA VAL A 73 -2.28 -16.26 -12.77
C VAL A 73 -0.78 -16.52 -12.61
N ASP A 74 0.03 -16.07 -13.56
CA ASP A 74 1.48 -16.19 -13.45
C ASP A 74 1.95 -15.25 -12.32
N ARG A 75 2.80 -15.78 -11.44
CA ARG A 75 3.40 -15.02 -10.36
C ARG A 75 4.22 -13.82 -10.89
N GLY A 76 4.76 -13.92 -12.10
CA GLY A 76 5.49 -12.84 -12.76
C GLY A 76 4.59 -11.64 -13.01
N ASP A 77 3.35 -11.87 -13.46
CA ASP A 77 2.38 -10.83 -13.80
C ASP A 77 1.86 -10.06 -12.56
N LEU A 78 2.07 -10.62 -11.37
CA LEU A 78 1.69 -10.00 -10.10
C LEU A 78 2.81 -9.17 -9.46
N LYS A 79 4.01 -9.20 -10.02
CA LYS A 79 5.12 -8.42 -9.49
C LYS A 79 5.09 -7.01 -10.02
N ILE A 80 5.31 -6.06 -9.11
CA ILE A 80 5.56 -4.67 -9.44
C ILE A 80 7.07 -4.48 -9.48
N ASP A 81 7.61 -4.15 -10.65
CA ASP A 81 9.05 -3.97 -10.84
C ASP A 81 9.50 -2.53 -10.58
N THR A 82 8.56 -1.57 -10.54
CA THR A 82 8.86 -0.15 -10.34
C THR A 82 8.11 0.40 -9.13
N PHE A 83 8.84 0.65 -8.06
CA PHE A 83 8.34 1.31 -6.85
C PHE A 83 9.43 2.18 -6.25
N GLU A 84 9.03 3.17 -5.46
CA GLU A 84 9.96 4.04 -4.74
C GLU A 84 10.31 3.44 -3.40
N GLU A 85 11.59 3.38 -3.10
CA GLU A 85 12.11 2.97 -1.80
C GLU A 85 12.87 4.11 -1.14
N THR A 86 12.54 4.40 0.12
CA THR A 86 13.35 5.26 0.99
C THR A 86 14.00 4.41 2.07
N LYS A 87 15.31 4.47 2.19
CA LYS A 87 16.04 3.73 3.22
C LYS A 87 15.71 4.27 4.60
N LEU A 88 15.44 3.37 5.54
CA LEU A 88 15.34 3.62 6.96
C LEU A 88 16.49 2.92 7.68
N LEU A 89 16.74 3.32 8.91
CA LEU A 89 17.75 2.73 9.77
C LEU A 89 17.13 1.59 10.59
N ASN A 90 17.92 0.56 10.89
CA ASN A 90 17.44 -0.52 11.74
C ASN A 90 17.39 -0.06 13.20
N PHE A 91 16.42 -0.56 13.96
CA PHE A 91 16.25 -0.25 15.38
C PHE A 91 17.40 -0.76 16.24
N TYR A 92 18.03 -1.86 15.86
CA TYR A 92 19.12 -2.47 16.58
C TYR A 92 20.47 -2.21 15.90
N SER A 93 21.42 -1.76 16.70
CA SER A 93 22.85 -1.78 16.40
C SER A 93 23.50 -3.01 17.06
N GLY A 94 24.80 -3.21 16.86
CA GLY A 94 25.56 -4.29 17.51
C GLY A 94 25.55 -4.25 19.03
N VAL A 95 25.14 -3.11 19.63
CA VAL A 95 25.10 -2.89 21.10
C VAL A 95 23.69 -2.78 21.68
N GLY A 96 22.65 -3.00 20.87
CA GLY A 96 21.25 -2.95 21.31
C GLY A 96 20.38 -1.93 20.57
N ILE A 97 19.28 -1.50 21.21
CA ILE A 97 18.34 -0.54 20.64
C ILE A 97 19.04 0.82 20.42
N ASN A 98 18.85 1.36 19.23
CA ASN A 98 19.39 2.66 18.85
C ASN A 98 18.26 3.69 18.71
N PHE A 99 18.08 4.52 19.73
CA PHE A 99 17.05 5.55 19.75
C PHE A 99 17.24 6.65 18.71
N GLN A 100 18.49 6.93 18.30
CA GLN A 100 18.76 7.89 17.23
C GLN A 100 18.24 7.38 15.90
N ASN A 101 18.36 6.08 15.64
CA ASN A 101 17.83 5.46 14.44
C ASN A 101 16.30 5.56 14.41
N ILE A 102 15.64 5.32 15.54
CA ILE A 102 14.18 5.46 15.66
C ILE A 102 13.78 6.90 15.36
N ALA A 103 14.40 7.89 16.02
CA ALA A 103 14.10 9.30 15.80
C ALA A 103 14.34 9.74 14.33
N SER A 104 15.39 9.21 13.70
CA SER A 104 15.67 9.48 12.29
C SER A 104 14.60 8.88 11.37
N ASN A 105 14.16 7.67 11.65
CA ASN A 105 13.08 7.03 10.92
C ASN A 105 11.77 7.80 11.07
N ASP A 106 11.42 8.22 12.27
CA ASP A 106 10.22 9.02 12.56
C ASP A 106 10.24 10.34 11.77
N ALA A 107 11.39 10.99 11.67
CA ALA A 107 11.54 12.20 10.88
C ALA A 107 11.34 11.94 9.38
N LEU A 108 11.88 10.84 8.83
CA LEU A 108 11.68 10.46 7.44
C LEU A 108 10.22 10.07 7.14
N ILE A 109 9.60 9.32 8.03
CA ILE A 109 8.18 8.92 7.92
C ILE A 109 7.29 10.17 7.97
N SER A 110 7.54 11.08 8.92
CA SER A 110 6.80 12.35 9.02
C SER A 110 6.97 13.20 7.76
N SER A 111 8.18 13.27 7.21
CA SER A 111 8.44 13.95 5.94
C SER A 111 7.64 13.35 4.79
N LYS A 112 7.57 12.01 4.70
CA LYS A 112 6.77 11.33 3.68
C LYS A 112 5.29 11.61 3.83
N ILE A 113 4.76 11.58 5.06
CA ILE A 113 3.35 11.91 5.34
C ILE A 113 3.07 13.34 4.91
N ASN A 114 3.91 14.30 5.29
CA ASN A 114 3.74 15.71 4.92
C ASN A 114 3.77 15.92 3.40
N THR A 115 4.63 15.19 2.69
CA THR A 115 4.65 15.21 1.21
C THR A 115 3.33 14.71 0.64
N MET A 116 2.80 13.60 1.14
CA MET A 116 1.51 13.07 0.71
C MET A 116 0.37 14.07 0.96
N LEU A 117 0.36 14.74 2.13
CA LEU A 117 -0.63 15.77 2.45
C LEU A 117 -0.50 16.98 1.50
N ALA A 118 0.71 17.41 1.20
CA ALA A 118 0.96 18.49 0.25
C ALA A 118 0.50 18.16 -1.18
N ASP A 119 0.58 16.89 -1.56
CA ASP A 119 0.07 16.36 -2.83
C ASP A 119 -1.46 16.18 -2.84
N GLY A 120 -2.16 16.58 -1.77
CA GLY A 120 -3.61 16.56 -1.63
C GLY A 120 -4.19 15.19 -1.26
N TRP A 121 -3.39 14.35 -0.64
CA TRP A 121 -3.85 13.11 0.00
C TRP A 121 -4.17 13.37 1.47
N ASP A 122 -5.20 12.77 2.00
CA ASP A 122 -5.52 12.76 3.43
C ASP A 122 -5.15 11.40 4.03
N LEU A 123 -4.55 11.39 5.22
CA LEU A 123 -4.27 10.17 5.96
C LEU A 123 -5.58 9.66 6.57
N LEU A 124 -6.04 8.51 6.10
CA LEU A 124 -7.28 7.91 6.57
C LEU A 124 -7.07 6.99 7.76
N PHE A 125 -6.08 6.10 7.66
CA PHE A 125 -5.89 5.05 8.65
C PHE A 125 -4.44 4.57 8.68
N VAL A 126 -3.97 4.14 9.86
CA VAL A 126 -2.66 3.52 10.05
C VAL A 126 -2.85 2.19 10.75
N THR A 127 -2.23 1.15 10.24
CA THR A 127 -2.23 -0.17 10.86
C THR A 127 -0.83 -0.76 10.83
N SER A 128 -0.46 -1.46 11.89
CA SER A 128 0.82 -2.14 11.97
C SER A 128 0.65 -3.59 12.40
N GLY A 129 1.61 -4.40 12.01
CA GLY A 129 1.77 -5.77 12.44
C GLY A 129 3.24 -6.08 12.63
N VAL A 130 3.51 -7.07 13.46
CA VAL A 130 4.85 -7.61 13.69
C VAL A 130 4.88 -9.05 13.23
N GLU A 131 5.94 -9.42 12.53
CA GLU A 131 6.24 -10.82 12.28
C GLU A 131 6.74 -11.44 13.59
N SER A 132 6.10 -12.50 14.03
CA SER A 132 6.55 -13.27 15.17
C SER A 132 7.70 -14.21 14.77
N ASP A 133 8.63 -14.45 15.69
CA ASP A 133 9.69 -15.43 15.54
C ASP A 133 9.08 -16.83 15.27
N ALA A 134 9.39 -17.41 14.11
CA ALA A 134 8.91 -18.74 13.70
C ALA A 134 9.87 -19.89 14.15
N GLY A 135 10.89 -19.62 14.94
CA GLY A 135 11.82 -20.59 15.48
C GLY A 135 13.29 -20.21 15.42
N LYS A 136 14.18 -21.14 15.77
CA LYS A 136 15.62 -20.88 15.92
C LYS A 136 16.33 -20.32 14.68
N GLU A 137 15.78 -20.51 13.51
CA GLU A 137 16.34 -20.07 12.23
C GLU A 137 15.82 -18.70 11.80
N ASP A 138 14.71 -18.23 12.38
CA ASP A 138 13.95 -17.07 11.92
C ASP A 138 14.06 -15.86 12.87
N GLY A 139 14.74 -15.93 13.98
CA GLY A 139 14.88 -14.91 15.05
C GLY A 139 15.01 -13.44 14.62
N LYS A 140 14.13 -12.97 13.70
CA LYS A 140 14.33 -11.75 12.93
C LYS A 140 13.00 -11.03 12.69
N GLY A 141 12.42 -10.53 13.77
CA GLY A 141 11.19 -9.76 13.67
C GLY A 141 11.31 -8.53 12.77
N ILE A 142 10.28 -8.32 11.97
CA ILE A 142 10.07 -7.08 11.23
C ILE A 142 8.74 -6.46 11.65
N PHE A 143 8.71 -5.14 11.71
CA PHE A 143 7.49 -4.37 11.86
C PHE A 143 7.05 -3.88 10.49
N ILE A 144 5.79 -4.11 10.15
CA ILE A 144 5.18 -3.61 8.91
C ILE A 144 4.08 -2.65 9.31
N THR A 145 4.21 -1.38 8.92
CA THR A 145 3.16 -0.38 9.13
C THR A 145 2.64 0.09 7.80
N ARG A 146 1.33 0.09 7.61
CA ARG A 146 0.65 0.59 6.42
C ARG A 146 -0.09 1.86 6.75
N TYR A 147 0.22 2.91 5.99
CA TYR A 147 -0.43 4.21 6.00
C TYR A 147 -1.38 4.24 4.81
N ILE A 148 -2.67 4.31 5.08
CA ILE A 148 -3.71 4.32 4.05
C ILE A 148 -4.15 5.76 3.86
N PHE A 149 -3.91 6.26 2.66
CA PHE A 149 -4.31 7.60 2.24
C PHE A 149 -5.51 7.54 1.30
N TYR A 150 -6.29 8.60 1.28
CA TYR A 150 -7.34 8.78 0.32
C TYR A 150 -7.28 10.18 -0.28
N LYS A 151 -7.81 10.32 -1.49
CA LYS A 151 -7.92 11.60 -2.19
C LYS A 151 -9.30 11.67 -2.86
N LYS A 152 -10.01 12.76 -2.61
CA LYS A 152 -11.21 13.09 -3.38
C LYS A 152 -10.75 13.73 -4.69
N LYS A 153 -11.25 13.22 -5.79
CA LYS A 153 -11.08 13.87 -7.10
C LYS A 153 -12.02 15.05 -7.24
#